data_86c27bf031672638f2dbb54ebdc13867
#
_entry.id   86c27bf031672638f2dbb54ebdc13867
#
_cell.length_a   1.000
_cell.length_b   1.000
_cell.length_c   1.000
_cell.angle_alpha   90.00
_cell.angle_beta   90.00
_cell.angle_gamma   90.00
#
_symmetry.space_group_name_H-M   'P 1'
#
loop_
_entity.id
_entity.type
_entity.pdbx_description
1 polymer ?
#
loop_
_entity_poly.entity_id
_entity_poly.type
_entity_poly.pdbx_seq_one_letter_code
_entity_poly.pdbx_strand_id
1 'polypeptide(L)'
;MPTPDPRSTGEPPRGSPDPSGRTAYLPPRAAKARKLILRSQLGRGWILASALFGVVILAAGGLYLARAGRPGPPWVRVAALEALPAGAVTEVPAASPSATQALAGQVVVVDRRGEEPRVFLAAPGPCKVVADGAGFARPCAGQRWDADGTPAAGEATPTLQRRPATFARGDLYVNPG
;
A
#
# COMPACT_ATOMS: atom_id res chain seq x y z
N MET A 1 -93.52 -37.16 -4.44
CA MET A 1 -92.35 -36.50 -3.86
C MET A 1 -91.13 -36.97 -4.61
N PRO A 2 -90.52 -36.18 -5.47
CA PRO A 2 -89.29 -36.56 -6.12
C PRO A 2 -88.08 -35.90 -5.36
N THR A 3 -87.07 -36.73 -5.09
CA THR A 3 -85.81 -36.41 -4.47
C THR A 3 -84.90 -35.59 -5.39
N PRO A 4 -84.20 -34.61 -4.92
CA PRO A 4 -83.26 -33.81 -5.74
C PRO A 4 -81.95 -34.58 -5.91
N ASP A 5 -81.42 -34.57 -7.13
CA ASP A 5 -80.11 -35.09 -7.58
C ASP A 5 -79.01 -34.19 -7.18
N PRO A 6 -77.97 -34.62 -6.44
CA PRO A 6 -76.87 -33.82 -6.05
C PRO A 6 -75.62 -34.07 -6.91
N ARG A 7 -75.59 -33.72 -8.18
CA ARG A 7 -74.33 -33.69 -8.98
C ARG A 7 -74.31 -32.59 -10.04
N SER A 8 -74.02 -31.38 -9.61
CA SER A 8 -73.41 -30.43 -10.50
C SER A 8 -71.98 -30.12 -10.02
N THR A 9 -71.08 -31.02 -10.33
CA THR A 9 -69.67 -30.75 -10.24
C THR A 9 -69.33 -29.72 -11.34
N GLY A 10 -69.24 -28.49 -10.97
CA GLY A 10 -68.75 -27.40 -11.85
C GLY A 10 -67.31 -27.70 -12.30
N GLU A 11 -67.18 -28.18 -13.53
CA GLU A 11 -65.90 -28.26 -14.23
C GLU A 11 -65.35 -26.86 -14.43
N PRO A 12 -64.12 -26.58 -13.97
CA PRO A 12 -63.56 -25.25 -14.16
C PRO A 12 -63.36 -24.99 -15.66
N PRO A 13 -63.58 -23.73 -16.13
CA PRO A 13 -63.47 -23.40 -17.53
C PRO A 13 -62.05 -23.70 -18.04
N ARG A 14 -61.96 -24.55 -19.05
CA ARG A 14 -60.73 -24.77 -19.84
C ARG A 14 -60.39 -23.45 -20.51
N GLY A 15 -59.34 -22.80 -19.98
CA GLY A 15 -58.80 -21.59 -20.59
C GLY A 15 -58.44 -21.85 -22.04
N SER A 16 -59.01 -21.10 -22.96
CA SER A 16 -58.59 -21.10 -24.36
C SER A 16 -57.13 -20.79 -24.48
N PRO A 17 -56.35 -21.48 -25.33
CA PRO A 17 -54.94 -21.13 -25.58
C PRO A 17 -54.87 -19.75 -26.17
N ASP A 18 -54.16 -18.86 -25.52
CA ASP A 18 -53.84 -17.53 -25.99
C ASP A 18 -53.05 -17.64 -27.33
N PRO A 19 -53.51 -17.04 -28.41
CA PRO A 19 -52.82 -17.07 -29.70
C PRO A 19 -51.42 -16.39 -29.68
N SER A 20 -51.08 -15.70 -28.64
CA SER A 20 -49.75 -15.06 -28.47
C SER A 20 -48.71 -16.02 -27.89
N GLY A 21 -49.03 -17.28 -27.55
CA GLY A 21 -48.11 -18.26 -27.01
C GLY A 21 -47.51 -17.92 -25.64
N ARG A 22 -48.05 -16.94 -24.94
CA ARG A 22 -47.43 -16.41 -23.71
C ARG A 22 -48.09 -16.81 -22.40
N THR A 23 -49.15 -17.53 -22.38
CA THR A 23 -49.75 -17.94 -21.11
C THR A 23 -49.87 -19.43 -20.96
N ALA A 24 -48.79 -20.05 -20.63
CA ALA A 24 -48.90 -21.24 -19.81
C ALA A 24 -49.48 -20.80 -18.45
N TYR A 25 -50.81 -20.98 -18.23
CA TYR A 25 -51.43 -20.83 -16.91
C TYR A 25 -50.72 -21.80 -15.96
N LEU A 26 -49.81 -21.28 -15.18
CA LEU A 26 -49.13 -22.08 -14.17
C LEU A 26 -50.08 -22.27 -12.99
N PRO A 27 -50.36 -23.48 -12.58
CA PRO A 27 -51.23 -23.72 -11.44
C PRO A 27 -50.66 -23.00 -10.21
N PRO A 28 -51.54 -22.51 -9.30
CA PRO A 28 -51.08 -21.64 -8.17
C PRO A 28 -49.98 -22.26 -7.30
N ARG A 29 -49.86 -23.57 -7.28
CA ARG A 29 -48.77 -24.30 -6.59
C ARG A 29 -47.41 -24.13 -7.27
N ALA A 30 -47.34 -24.11 -8.60
CA ALA A 30 -46.12 -23.91 -9.35
C ALA A 30 -45.58 -22.45 -9.23
N ALA A 31 -46.48 -21.49 -9.14
CA ALA A 31 -46.11 -20.08 -8.91
C ALA A 31 -45.50 -19.85 -7.52
N LYS A 32 -46.02 -20.52 -6.47
CA LYS A 32 -45.44 -20.49 -5.12
C LYS A 32 -44.06 -21.15 -5.07
N ALA A 33 -43.84 -22.29 -5.74
CA ALA A 33 -42.55 -22.96 -5.80
C ALA A 33 -41.49 -22.13 -6.50
N ARG A 34 -41.83 -21.47 -7.62
CA ARG A 34 -40.87 -20.53 -8.31
C ARG A 34 -40.48 -19.37 -7.43
N LYS A 35 -41.38 -18.72 -6.69
CA LYS A 35 -41.07 -17.64 -5.77
C LYS A 35 -40.12 -18.07 -4.65
N LEU A 36 -40.27 -19.29 -4.13
CA LEU A 36 -39.40 -19.84 -3.10
C LEU A 36 -37.99 -20.11 -3.63
N ILE A 37 -37.88 -20.67 -4.83
CA ILE A 37 -36.56 -20.92 -5.48
C ILE A 37 -35.85 -19.61 -5.81
N LEU A 38 -36.54 -18.60 -6.32
CA LEU A 38 -35.96 -17.29 -6.57
C LEU A 38 -35.45 -16.59 -5.29
N ARG A 39 -36.22 -16.68 -4.20
CA ARG A 39 -35.81 -16.15 -2.90
C ARG A 39 -34.56 -16.85 -2.34
N SER A 40 -34.45 -18.16 -2.49
CA SER A 40 -33.29 -18.90 -2.01
C SER A 40 -32.05 -18.63 -2.84
N GLN A 41 -32.19 -18.44 -4.13
CA GLN A 41 -31.08 -18.08 -5.02
C GLN A 41 -30.63 -16.62 -4.83
N LEU A 42 -31.56 -15.67 -4.67
CA LEU A 42 -31.22 -14.29 -4.33
C LEU A 42 -30.52 -14.21 -2.96
N GLY A 43 -30.96 -14.97 -1.97
CA GLY A 43 -30.32 -14.99 -0.65
C GLY A 43 -28.86 -15.48 -0.69
N ARG A 44 -28.60 -16.53 -1.46
CA ARG A 44 -27.21 -17.05 -1.65
C ARG A 44 -26.32 -16.08 -2.45
N GLY A 45 -26.86 -15.46 -3.50
CA GLY A 45 -26.13 -14.46 -4.28
C GLY A 45 -25.76 -13.24 -3.44
N TRP A 46 -26.66 -12.82 -2.56
CA TRP A 46 -26.41 -11.67 -1.66
C TRP A 46 -25.33 -11.98 -0.62
N ILE A 47 -25.30 -13.18 -0.06
CA ILE A 47 -24.25 -13.62 0.87
C ILE A 47 -22.89 -13.65 0.18
N LEU A 48 -22.80 -14.21 -1.03
CA LEU A 48 -21.56 -14.25 -1.80
C LEU A 48 -21.09 -12.86 -2.19
N ALA A 49 -21.99 -11.97 -2.63
CA ALA A 49 -21.66 -10.58 -2.94
C ALA A 49 -21.16 -9.82 -1.72
N SER A 50 -21.78 -10.01 -0.56
CA SER A 50 -21.35 -9.36 0.69
C SER A 50 -20.00 -9.89 1.17
N ALA A 51 -19.72 -11.18 1.04
CA ALA A 51 -18.44 -11.78 1.38
C ALA A 51 -17.31 -11.24 0.47
N LEU A 52 -17.56 -11.17 -0.85
CA LEU A 52 -16.61 -10.62 -1.81
C LEU A 52 -16.30 -9.14 -1.53
N PHE A 53 -17.34 -8.37 -1.25
CA PHE A 53 -17.20 -6.94 -0.90
C PHE A 53 -16.43 -6.76 0.40
N GLY A 54 -16.66 -7.60 1.40
CA GLY A 54 -15.88 -7.62 2.65
C GLY A 54 -14.39 -7.89 2.40
N VAL A 55 -14.06 -8.88 1.56
CA VAL A 55 -12.67 -9.19 1.19
C VAL A 55 -12.01 -8.00 0.46
N VAL A 56 -12.72 -7.35 -0.46
CA VAL A 56 -12.20 -6.17 -1.18
C VAL A 56 -11.93 -5.01 -0.21
N ILE A 57 -12.83 -4.73 0.74
CA ILE A 57 -12.63 -3.69 1.75
C ILE A 57 -11.43 -4.02 2.65
N LEU A 58 -11.30 -5.27 3.11
CA LEU A 58 -10.17 -5.69 3.93
C LEU A 58 -8.84 -5.59 3.17
N ALA A 59 -8.82 -6.01 1.91
CA ALA A 59 -7.62 -5.90 1.07
C ALA A 59 -7.24 -4.42 0.79
N ALA A 60 -8.22 -3.59 0.43
CA ALA A 60 -8.01 -2.16 0.20
C ALA A 60 -7.60 -1.43 1.48
N GLY A 61 -8.28 -1.71 2.60
CA GLY A 61 -7.94 -1.17 3.92
C GLY A 61 -6.55 -1.59 4.38
N GLY A 62 -6.20 -2.87 4.22
CA GLY A 62 -4.87 -3.39 4.52
C GLY A 62 -3.78 -2.71 3.67
N LEU A 63 -4.01 -2.54 2.37
CA LEU A 63 -3.09 -1.84 1.47
C LEU A 63 -2.96 -0.35 1.84
N TYR A 64 -4.08 0.30 2.16
CA TYR A 64 -4.07 1.69 2.63
C TYR A 64 -3.27 1.84 3.92
N LEU A 65 -3.52 0.99 4.92
CA LEU A 65 -2.76 0.99 6.18
C LEU A 65 -1.28 0.66 5.97
N ALA A 66 -0.96 -0.22 5.02
CA ALA A 66 0.43 -0.53 4.69
C ALA A 66 1.17 0.65 4.05
N ARG A 67 0.45 1.54 3.34
CA ARG A 67 1.01 2.76 2.75
C ARG A 67 0.92 3.98 3.65
N ALA A 68 -0.06 4.03 4.53
CA ALA A 68 -0.24 5.14 5.46
C ALA A 68 1.00 5.32 6.34
N GLY A 69 1.50 6.55 6.45
CA GLY A 69 2.68 6.88 7.24
C GLY A 69 4.03 6.62 6.55
N ARG A 70 4.03 6.23 5.27
CA ARG A 70 5.25 6.31 4.44
C ARG A 70 5.24 7.62 3.65
N PRO A 71 6.34 8.37 3.64
CA PRO A 71 6.44 9.53 2.78
C PRO A 71 6.35 9.10 1.31
N GLY A 72 5.52 9.84 0.53
CA GLY A 72 5.40 9.64 -0.91
C GLY A 72 6.59 10.21 -1.67
N PRO A 73 6.63 10.07 -3.02
CA PRO A 73 7.65 10.73 -3.83
C PRO A 73 7.73 12.24 -3.53
N PRO A 74 8.92 12.86 -3.50
CA PRO A 74 10.23 12.35 -3.96
C PRO A 74 11.05 11.59 -2.89
N TRP A 75 10.47 11.18 -1.79
CA TRP A 75 11.20 10.54 -0.71
C TRP A 75 11.68 9.14 -1.08
N VAL A 76 12.94 8.87 -0.83
CA VAL A 76 13.60 7.59 -1.13
C VAL A 76 13.97 6.88 0.16
N ARG A 77 13.58 5.62 0.31
CA ARG A 77 14.00 4.79 1.43
C ARG A 77 15.48 4.44 1.29
N VAL A 78 16.26 4.70 2.34
CA VAL A 78 17.71 4.49 2.34
C VAL A 78 18.12 3.31 3.21
N ALA A 79 17.67 3.26 4.46
CA ALA A 79 18.07 2.23 5.41
C ALA A 79 17.00 1.99 6.48
N ALA A 80 17.05 0.83 7.11
CA ALA A 80 16.33 0.58 8.34
C ALA A 80 17.02 1.29 9.51
N LEU A 81 16.24 1.80 10.47
CA LEU A 81 16.76 2.51 11.65
C LEU A 81 17.67 1.64 12.50
N GLU A 82 17.41 0.35 12.56
CA GLU A 82 18.21 -0.64 13.29
C GLU A 82 19.64 -0.81 12.73
N ALA A 83 19.82 -0.50 11.43
CA ALA A 83 21.12 -0.49 10.77
C ALA A 83 21.91 0.81 11.02
N LEU A 84 21.33 1.79 11.71
CA LEU A 84 21.90 3.12 11.95
C LEU A 84 22.12 3.31 13.47
N PRO A 85 23.30 2.95 14.01
CA PRO A 85 23.56 3.08 15.43
C PRO A 85 23.45 4.53 15.91
N ALA A 86 22.89 4.71 17.10
CA ALA A 86 22.83 6.03 17.75
C ALA A 86 24.25 6.46 18.15
N GLY A 87 24.51 7.76 18.13
CA GLY A 87 25.79 8.33 18.49
C GLY A 87 26.90 8.15 17.46
N ALA A 88 26.60 7.63 16.27
CA ALA A 88 27.58 7.34 15.23
C ALA A 88 27.31 8.08 13.92
N VAL A 89 28.36 8.19 13.11
CA VAL A 89 28.29 8.52 11.69
C VAL A 89 28.34 7.26 10.87
N THR A 90 27.37 7.04 10.01
CA THR A 90 27.27 5.81 9.21
C THR A 90 27.09 6.18 7.74
N GLU A 91 27.96 5.66 6.88
CA GLU A 91 27.79 5.75 5.43
C GLU A 91 26.99 4.53 4.95
N VAL A 92 25.88 4.79 4.28
CA VAL A 92 24.95 3.77 3.79
C VAL A 92 24.87 3.86 2.27
N PRO A 93 25.09 2.74 1.55
CA PRO A 93 24.79 2.70 0.13
C PRO A 93 23.29 2.76 -0.09
N ALA A 94 22.85 3.19 -1.28
CA ALA A 94 21.44 3.15 -1.62
C ALA A 94 20.87 1.72 -1.50
N ALA A 95 19.72 1.60 -0.84
CA ALA A 95 19.13 0.30 -0.48
C ALA A 95 18.58 -0.51 -1.69
N SER A 96 18.42 0.14 -2.85
CA SER A 96 17.88 -0.49 -4.05
C SER A 96 18.40 0.19 -5.32
N PRO A 97 18.33 -0.46 -6.49
CA PRO A 97 18.71 0.15 -7.77
C PRO A 97 17.93 1.45 -8.07
N SER A 98 16.66 1.50 -7.75
CA SER A 98 15.84 2.71 -7.89
C SER A 98 16.28 3.83 -6.95
N ALA A 99 16.66 3.51 -5.72
CA ALA A 99 17.24 4.47 -4.79
C ALA A 99 18.61 4.97 -5.27
N THR A 100 19.45 4.09 -5.81
CA THR A 100 20.74 4.47 -6.41
C THR A 100 20.55 5.44 -7.56
N GLN A 101 19.58 5.20 -8.42
CA GLN A 101 19.25 6.12 -9.53
C GLN A 101 18.71 7.45 -9.02
N ALA A 102 17.80 7.44 -8.04
CA ALA A 102 17.26 8.68 -7.47
C ALA A 102 18.32 9.52 -6.74
N LEU A 103 19.34 8.88 -6.15
CA LEU A 103 20.47 9.53 -5.49
C LEU A 103 21.65 9.81 -6.45
N ALA A 104 21.46 9.63 -7.76
CA ALA A 104 22.50 9.85 -8.78
C ALA A 104 23.83 9.13 -8.47
N GLY A 105 23.77 7.92 -7.91
CA GLY A 105 24.93 7.12 -7.54
C GLY A 105 25.67 7.62 -6.29
N GLN A 106 25.15 8.61 -5.58
CA GLN A 106 25.74 9.12 -4.34
C GLN A 106 25.47 8.16 -3.18
N VAL A 107 26.34 8.21 -2.17
CA VAL A 107 26.14 7.50 -0.91
C VAL A 107 25.52 8.43 0.13
N VAL A 108 24.79 7.86 1.07
CA VAL A 108 24.13 8.62 2.14
C VAL A 108 24.96 8.53 3.40
N VAL A 109 25.36 9.68 3.94
CA VAL A 109 26.05 9.80 5.23
C VAL A 109 25.03 10.24 6.27
N VAL A 110 24.81 9.40 7.27
CA VAL A 110 23.86 9.64 8.36
C VAL A 110 24.62 9.92 9.64
N ASP A 111 24.45 11.12 10.19
CA ASP A 111 25.01 11.52 11.47
C ASP A 111 23.93 11.49 12.55
N ARG A 112 24.08 10.59 13.51
CA ARG A 112 23.19 10.40 14.65
C ARG A 112 23.86 10.76 16.00
N ARG A 113 24.87 11.61 15.99
CA ARG A 113 25.57 12.06 17.22
C ARG A 113 24.78 13.11 17.99
N GLY A 114 23.91 13.88 17.32
CA GLY A 114 23.03 14.86 17.93
C GLY A 114 21.63 14.33 18.22
N GLU A 115 20.79 15.15 18.81
CA GLU A 115 19.37 14.83 19.05
C GLU A 115 18.61 14.63 17.75
N GLU A 116 18.88 15.47 16.75
CA GLU A 116 18.31 15.35 15.43
C GLU A 116 19.31 14.70 14.48
N PRO A 117 18.92 13.64 13.75
CA PRO A 117 19.78 13.04 12.76
C PRO A 117 19.98 13.99 11.58
N ARG A 118 21.22 14.14 11.17
CA ARG A 118 21.59 14.91 9.98
C ARG A 118 21.96 13.96 8.85
N VAL A 119 21.53 14.29 7.66
CA VAL A 119 21.77 13.44 6.48
C VAL A 119 22.43 14.26 5.39
N PHE A 120 23.47 13.68 4.81
CA PHE A 120 24.22 14.28 3.73
C PHE A 120 24.37 13.29 2.58
N LEU A 121 24.47 13.81 1.36
CA LEU A 121 24.88 13.06 0.19
C LEU A 121 26.36 13.31 -0.08
N ALA A 122 27.08 12.25 -0.35
CA ALA A 122 28.49 12.27 -0.69
C ALA A 122 28.75 11.49 -1.98
N ALA A 123 29.77 11.87 -2.73
CA ALA A 123 30.29 11.04 -3.80
C ALA A 123 30.83 9.72 -3.21
N PRO A 124 30.64 8.57 -3.89
CA PRO A 124 31.28 7.34 -3.47
C PRO A 124 32.78 7.48 -3.46
N GLY A 125 33.44 6.83 -2.51
CA GLY A 125 34.90 6.93 -2.36
C GLY A 125 35.53 5.61 -1.98
N PRO A 126 36.86 5.56 -1.92
CA PRO A 126 37.61 4.34 -1.65
C PRO A 126 37.45 3.82 -0.21
N CYS A 127 37.03 4.68 0.71
CA CYS A 127 36.70 4.31 2.09
C CYS A 127 35.48 5.13 2.58
N LYS A 128 34.90 4.66 3.69
CA LYS A 128 33.72 5.28 4.28
C LYS A 128 34.03 6.62 4.92
N VAL A 129 33.01 7.49 4.91
CA VAL A 129 33.00 8.70 5.73
C VAL A 129 32.79 8.30 7.19
N VAL A 130 33.62 8.84 8.07
CA VAL A 130 33.60 8.59 9.51
C VAL A 130 33.52 9.89 10.29
N ALA A 131 33.21 9.81 11.58
CA ALA A 131 33.25 10.98 12.46
C ALA A 131 34.70 11.43 12.67
N ASP A 132 34.93 12.76 12.63
CA ASP A 132 36.19 13.40 12.98
C ASP A 132 35.88 14.62 13.86
N GLY A 133 35.97 14.44 15.17
CA GLY A 133 35.52 15.46 16.12
C GLY A 133 34.05 15.82 15.91
N ALA A 134 33.76 17.10 15.73
CA ALA A 134 32.42 17.60 15.40
C ALA A 134 32.07 17.39 13.91
N GLY A 135 33.06 17.24 13.04
CA GLY A 135 32.91 17.09 11.59
C GLY A 135 32.96 15.65 11.09
N PHE A 136 33.44 15.52 9.85
CA PHE A 136 33.53 14.28 9.12
C PHE A 136 34.91 14.14 8.44
N ALA A 137 35.37 12.91 8.26
CA ALA A 137 36.57 12.64 7.48
C ALA A 137 36.39 11.40 6.59
N ARG A 138 37.15 11.36 5.50
CA ARG A 138 37.39 10.17 4.69
C ARG A 138 38.91 9.90 4.71
N PRO A 139 39.39 9.13 5.70
CA PRO A 139 40.84 9.07 6.04
C PRO A 139 41.71 8.64 4.89
N CYS A 140 41.28 7.66 4.09
CA CYS A 140 42.10 7.15 2.98
C CYS A 140 42.26 8.13 1.81
N ALA A 141 41.37 9.14 1.71
CA ALA A 141 41.41 10.17 0.69
C ALA A 141 41.92 11.49 1.22
N GLY A 142 42.25 11.57 2.52
CA GLY A 142 42.69 12.82 3.18
C GLY A 142 41.61 13.91 3.22
N GLN A 143 40.35 13.56 2.97
CA GLN A 143 39.22 14.51 2.91
C GLN A 143 38.67 14.77 4.30
N ARG A 144 38.40 16.05 4.59
CA ARG A 144 37.77 16.48 5.85
C ARG A 144 36.68 17.50 5.60
N TRP A 145 35.66 17.45 6.44
CA TRP A 145 34.54 18.39 6.42
C TRP A 145 34.22 18.83 7.85
N ASP A 146 33.71 20.02 7.97
CA ASP A 146 33.14 20.51 9.23
C ASP A 146 31.80 19.83 9.54
N ALA A 147 31.15 20.24 10.63
CA ALA A 147 29.89 19.72 11.08
C ALA A 147 28.71 19.96 10.10
N ASP A 148 28.84 20.93 9.21
CA ASP A 148 27.83 21.29 8.20
C ASP A 148 28.10 20.64 6.84
N GLY A 149 29.19 19.89 6.73
CA GLY A 149 29.59 19.21 5.50
C GLY A 149 30.39 20.10 4.54
N THR A 150 30.84 21.27 4.99
CA THR A 150 31.72 22.13 4.22
C THR A 150 33.15 21.58 4.27
N PRO A 151 33.91 21.55 3.16
CA PRO A 151 35.29 21.11 3.17
C PRO A 151 36.16 21.92 4.13
N ALA A 152 37.08 21.27 4.81
CA ALA A 152 38.08 21.98 5.62
C ALA A 152 38.89 22.96 4.78
N ALA A 153 39.32 24.05 5.37
CA ALA A 153 40.01 25.11 4.66
C ALA A 153 41.26 24.59 3.93
N GLY A 154 41.36 24.91 2.65
CA GLY A 154 42.48 24.52 1.79
C GLY A 154 42.34 23.15 1.10
N GLU A 155 41.25 22.42 1.29
CA GLU A 155 41.03 21.15 0.63
C GLU A 155 40.19 21.31 -0.64
N ALA A 156 40.63 20.70 -1.74
CA ALA A 156 39.87 20.59 -3.00
C ALA A 156 38.87 19.42 -2.92
N THR A 157 38.01 19.45 -1.92
CA THR A 157 37.05 18.36 -1.61
C THR A 157 35.64 18.84 -1.91
N PRO A 158 34.78 18.02 -2.55
CA PRO A 158 33.39 18.40 -2.77
C PRO A 158 32.61 18.48 -1.44
N THR A 159 31.76 19.49 -1.32
CA THR A 159 30.89 19.69 -0.16
C THR A 159 29.93 18.49 0.01
N LEU A 160 29.74 18.05 1.23
CA LEU A 160 28.65 17.10 1.57
C LEU A 160 27.31 17.85 1.47
N GLN A 161 26.42 17.35 0.65
CA GLN A 161 25.14 18.02 0.42
C GLN A 161 24.13 17.62 1.51
N ARG A 162 23.82 18.52 2.43
CA ARG A 162 22.77 18.29 3.41
C ARG A 162 21.42 18.11 2.73
N ARG A 163 20.66 17.08 3.12
CA ARG A 163 19.35 16.75 2.57
C ARG A 163 18.30 16.61 3.66
N PRO A 164 17.05 16.99 3.36
CA PRO A 164 15.94 16.71 4.23
C PRO A 164 15.78 15.19 4.41
N ALA A 165 15.59 14.77 5.64
CA ALA A 165 15.40 13.37 5.98
C ALA A 165 14.28 13.22 7.00
N THR A 166 13.61 12.07 6.98
CA THR A 166 12.57 11.72 7.95
C THR A 166 12.60 10.25 8.29
N PHE A 167 12.23 9.93 9.53
CA PHE A 167 12.03 8.55 9.94
C PHE A 167 10.55 8.22 9.91
N ALA A 168 10.22 7.12 9.25
CA ALA A 168 8.86 6.63 9.19
C ALA A 168 8.86 5.10 9.26
N ARG A 169 8.09 4.53 10.20
CA ARG A 169 7.95 3.09 10.40
C ARG A 169 9.26 2.32 10.56
N GLY A 170 10.24 2.91 11.23
CA GLY A 170 11.54 2.28 11.45
C GLY A 170 12.50 2.36 10.26
N ASP A 171 12.17 3.11 9.21
CA ASP A 171 13.01 3.34 8.05
C ASP A 171 13.40 4.82 7.93
N LEU A 172 14.60 5.06 7.40
CA LEU A 172 15.08 6.38 7.03
C LEU A 172 14.71 6.67 5.57
N TYR A 173 14.08 7.80 5.36
CA TYR A 173 13.77 8.36 4.03
C TYR A 173 14.52 9.66 3.84
N VAL A 174 15.03 9.86 2.63
CA VAL A 174 15.78 11.05 2.23
C VAL A 174 15.12 11.66 0.99
N ASN A 175 15.01 12.99 0.97
CA ASN A 175 14.60 13.70 -0.21
C ASN A 175 15.85 14.05 -1.03
N PRO A 176 16.03 13.52 -2.24
CA PRO A 176 17.21 13.78 -3.06
C PRO A 176 17.28 15.22 -3.61
N GLY A 177 16.15 15.95 -3.60
CA GLY A 177 16.08 17.32 -4.12
C GLY A 177 15.44 17.40 -5.49
#